data_83af2172c5b3d7d722fe64387e49f9cb
#
_entry.id   83af2172c5b3d7d722fe64387e49f9cb
#
_cell.length_a   1.000
_cell.length_b   1.000
_cell.length_c   1.000
_cell.angle_alpha   90.00
_cell.angle_beta   90.00
_cell.angle_gamma   90.00
#
_symmetry.space_group_name_H-M   'P 1'
#
loop_
_entity.id
_entity.type
_entity.pdbx_description
1 polymer ?
#
loop_
_entity_poly.entity_id
_entity_poly.type
_entity_poly.pdbx_seq_one_letter_code
_entity_poly.pdbx_strand_id
1 'polypeptide(L)'
;MNVPRGLFRKLAIAALAGFCFAQQPCRAADDTGAPKGAAVTVLKAAKQCFSAIVEVSGILLPKEETAVRPDRPGLKVADVLVDAGETVTAGQALARLNLPEGGVIVVQAPVAGLVSSSTAVIGAIASAKGEALFSIIPRSEFDLVGLVPVRDLSKLAINQPARVKIIGAGEVDGAVRRISSTVEPNSQLGQVFIALTSTRRLLVNSSGRAMIKTGQSCGVSVPLTAILYGSAGTVVQVVRRDRVETRSVEVGLMSAGQVEISKGLVEGDMVVARAGALLREGDPVRPITAGVESK
;
A
#
# COMPACT_ATOMS: atom_id res chain seq x y z
N MET A 1 58.68 -0.68 -59.57
CA MET A 1 59.91 -0.10 -60.11
C MET A 1 60.92 -0.01 -59.00
N ASN A 2 61.95 -0.83 -59.20
CA ASN A 2 63.33 -0.75 -58.73
C ASN A 2 63.70 -0.71 -57.22
N VAL A 3 64.20 -1.85 -56.82
CA VAL A 3 65.29 -2.10 -55.85
C VAL A 3 66.60 -1.50 -56.37
N PRO A 4 67.65 -1.15 -55.56
CA PRO A 4 68.65 -2.16 -55.20
C PRO A 4 69.24 -1.99 -53.76
N ARG A 5 69.54 -3.08 -53.08
CA ARG A 5 70.75 -3.89 -52.82
C ARG A 5 72.07 -3.18 -52.69
N GLY A 6 72.79 -3.49 -51.61
CA GLY A 6 74.22 -3.34 -51.38
C GLY A 6 74.53 -3.38 -49.87
N LEU A 7 74.92 -4.45 -49.32
CA LEU A 7 76.13 -5.32 -49.25
C LEU A 7 77.35 -4.54 -48.65
N PHE A 8 77.91 -5.11 -47.57
CA PHE A 8 79.28 -5.30 -47.06
C PHE A 8 79.31 -5.15 -45.56
N ARG A 9 79.42 -6.21 -44.74
CA ARG A 9 80.55 -7.13 -44.45
C ARG A 9 81.74 -6.42 -43.81
N LYS A 10 82.01 -6.81 -42.56
CA LYS A 10 83.25 -7.19 -41.85
C LYS A 10 83.13 -6.87 -40.36
N LEU A 11 83.12 -7.87 -39.48
CA LEU A 11 84.22 -8.49 -38.71
C LEU A 11 84.89 -7.60 -37.68
N ALA A 12 84.80 -7.95 -36.41
CA ALA A 12 85.83 -8.19 -35.37
C ALA A 12 85.14 -8.20 -34.00
N ILE A 13 85.06 -9.32 -33.31
CA ILE A 13 85.88 -9.95 -32.26
C ILE A 13 85.96 -9.19 -30.91
N ALA A 14 85.44 -9.87 -29.87
CA ALA A 14 85.84 -9.99 -28.47
C ALA A 14 85.65 -8.82 -27.52
N ALA A 15 84.76 -9.04 -26.50
CA ALA A 15 85.09 -8.92 -25.08
C ALA A 15 84.05 -9.61 -24.23
N LEU A 16 84.37 -10.73 -23.60
CA LEU A 16 83.67 -11.36 -22.48
C LEU A 16 83.72 -10.36 -21.31
N ALA A 17 82.59 -9.88 -20.85
CA ALA A 17 82.45 -9.31 -19.52
C ALA A 17 81.22 -9.93 -18.88
N GLY A 18 81.42 -10.78 -17.89
CA GLY A 18 80.41 -11.46 -17.14
C GLY A 18 79.47 -10.50 -16.44
N PHE A 19 78.21 -10.57 -16.79
CA PHE A 19 77.14 -9.91 -16.03
C PHE A 19 76.53 -10.95 -15.12
N CYS A 20 76.98 -10.95 -13.84
CA CYS A 20 76.31 -11.64 -12.73
C CYS A 20 74.90 -11.11 -12.60
N PHE A 21 73.94 -11.88 -13.09
CA PHE A 21 72.53 -11.69 -12.77
C PHE A 21 72.34 -12.03 -11.28
N ALA A 22 72.33 -11.01 -10.43
CA ALA A 22 71.89 -11.15 -9.06
C ALA A 22 70.37 -11.55 -9.12
N GLN A 23 70.11 -12.84 -8.93
CA GLN A 23 68.77 -13.34 -8.64
C GLN A 23 68.35 -12.78 -7.28
N GLN A 24 67.61 -11.66 -7.27
CA GLN A 24 66.85 -11.24 -6.09
C GLN A 24 65.74 -12.27 -5.88
N PRO A 25 65.71 -12.95 -4.74
CA PRO A 25 64.57 -13.74 -4.38
C PRO A 25 63.35 -12.79 -4.28
N CYS A 26 62.37 -12.98 -5.13
CA CYS A 26 61.05 -12.39 -4.99
C CYS A 26 60.50 -12.88 -3.65
N ARG A 27 60.71 -12.11 -2.57
CA ARG A 27 59.99 -12.31 -1.33
C ARG A 27 58.51 -12.05 -1.66
N ALA A 28 57.75 -13.14 -1.75
CA ALA A 28 56.32 -13.03 -1.58
C ALA A 28 56.10 -12.27 -0.27
N ALA A 29 55.50 -11.09 -0.37
CA ALA A 29 55.06 -10.40 0.84
C ALA A 29 54.08 -11.37 1.52
N ASP A 30 54.48 -11.83 2.72
CA ASP A 30 53.56 -12.50 3.61
C ASP A 30 52.37 -11.54 3.82
N ASP A 31 51.24 -11.86 3.22
CA ASP A 31 49.94 -11.19 3.40
C ASP A 31 49.43 -11.53 4.82
N THR A 32 50.23 -11.09 5.82
CA THR A 32 49.89 -11.19 7.23
C THR A 32 48.95 -10.03 7.58
N GLY A 33 47.66 -10.19 7.31
CA GLY A 33 46.69 -9.29 7.91
C GLY A 33 45.42 -8.95 7.13
N ALA A 34 45.23 -9.41 5.89
CA ALA A 34 43.93 -9.24 5.28
C ALA A 34 42.91 -10.14 6.01
N PRO A 35 41.85 -9.57 6.57
CA PRO A 35 40.84 -10.38 7.26
C PRO A 35 40.27 -11.40 6.26
N LYS A 36 40.45 -12.68 6.56
CA LYS A 36 39.98 -13.79 5.74
C LYS A 36 38.47 -13.79 5.73
N GLY A 37 37.83 -13.61 4.57
CA GLY A 37 36.39 -13.73 4.37
C GLY A 37 35.76 -12.62 3.50
N ALA A 38 34.66 -12.94 2.86
CA ALA A 38 33.90 -11.99 2.07
C ALA A 38 33.33 -10.89 2.97
N ALA A 39 33.38 -9.64 2.52
CA ALA A 39 32.72 -8.52 3.20
C ALA A 39 31.21 -8.64 3.02
N VAL A 40 30.46 -8.74 4.11
CA VAL A 40 29.00 -8.86 4.09
C VAL A 40 28.37 -7.78 4.94
N THR A 41 27.35 -7.13 4.38
CA THR A 41 26.57 -6.16 5.14
C THR A 41 25.65 -6.90 6.09
N VAL A 42 25.76 -6.58 7.37
CA VAL A 42 24.92 -7.17 8.42
C VAL A 42 24.13 -6.10 9.15
N LEU A 43 22.98 -6.48 9.66
CA LEU A 43 22.23 -5.69 10.62
C LEU A 43 21.86 -6.51 11.85
N LYS A 44 21.70 -5.79 12.94
CA LYS A 44 21.26 -6.36 14.19
C LYS A 44 19.74 -6.53 14.16
N ALA A 45 19.27 -7.75 14.30
CA ALA A 45 17.85 -8.05 14.39
C ALA A 45 17.23 -7.37 15.61
N ALA A 46 16.19 -6.60 15.44
CA ALA A 46 15.50 -5.86 16.48
C ALA A 46 14.02 -6.20 16.51
N LYS A 47 13.38 -6.07 17.67
CA LYS A 47 11.92 -6.23 17.76
C LYS A 47 11.20 -5.07 17.13
N GLN A 48 10.17 -5.37 16.35
CA GLN A 48 9.27 -4.41 15.71
C GLN A 48 7.85 -4.95 15.71
N CYS A 49 6.87 -4.03 15.76
CA CYS A 49 5.47 -4.41 15.64
C CYS A 49 4.99 -4.20 14.19
N PHE A 50 4.29 -5.19 13.69
CA PHE A 50 3.72 -5.24 12.34
C PHE A 50 2.21 -5.22 12.43
N SER A 51 1.57 -4.47 11.55
CA SER A 51 0.10 -4.47 11.43
C SER A 51 -0.31 -5.39 10.30
N ALA A 52 -1.25 -6.29 10.59
CA ALA A 52 -1.97 -7.01 9.56
C ALA A 52 -2.97 -6.06 8.90
N ILE A 53 -2.92 -5.93 7.58
CA ILE A 53 -3.74 -5.00 6.82
C ILE A 53 -4.46 -5.76 5.72
N VAL A 54 -5.76 -5.48 5.57
CA VAL A 54 -6.55 -5.88 4.41
C VAL A 54 -6.80 -4.62 3.58
N GLU A 55 -6.34 -4.62 2.34
CA GLU A 55 -6.61 -3.55 1.38
C GLU A 55 -7.90 -3.80 0.64
N VAL A 56 -8.73 -2.77 0.52
CA VAL A 56 -10.04 -2.82 -0.11
C VAL A 56 -10.20 -1.61 -1.03
N SER A 57 -10.62 -1.85 -2.26
CA SER A 57 -11.01 -0.78 -3.18
C SER A 57 -12.53 -0.75 -3.32
N GLY A 58 -13.09 0.43 -3.45
CA GLY A 58 -14.52 0.61 -3.52
C GLY A 58 -14.94 2.01 -3.94
N ILE A 59 -16.23 2.27 -3.81
CA ILE A 59 -16.85 3.55 -4.12
C ILE A 59 -17.52 4.14 -2.89
N LEU A 60 -17.60 5.46 -2.86
CA LEU A 60 -18.29 6.22 -1.83
C LEU A 60 -19.79 6.20 -2.11
N LEU A 61 -20.56 5.70 -1.15
CA LEU A 61 -22.02 5.75 -1.19
C LEU A 61 -22.55 6.48 0.06
N PRO A 62 -23.68 7.16 -0.04
CA PRO A 62 -24.34 7.69 1.14
C PRO A 62 -24.72 6.53 2.07
N LYS A 63 -24.57 6.73 3.37
CA LYS A 63 -25.01 5.75 4.38
C LYS A 63 -26.53 5.58 4.36
N GLU A 64 -27.22 6.68 4.21
CA GLU A 64 -28.66 6.79 4.07
C GLU A 64 -28.97 7.88 3.05
N GLU A 65 -30.05 7.72 2.31
CA GLU A 65 -30.55 8.71 1.37
C GLU A 65 -32.06 8.86 1.52
N THR A 66 -32.52 10.08 1.72
CA THR A 66 -33.94 10.40 1.85
C THR A 66 -34.45 11.01 0.56
N ALA A 67 -35.34 10.29 -0.09
CA ALA A 67 -35.97 10.75 -1.30
C ALA A 67 -37.17 11.69 -1.00
N VAL A 68 -37.14 12.87 -1.57
CA VAL A 68 -38.22 13.88 -1.43
C VAL A 68 -39.07 13.88 -2.66
N ARG A 69 -40.38 13.59 -2.46
CA ARG A 69 -41.39 13.53 -3.51
C ARG A 69 -42.57 14.39 -3.13
N PRO A 70 -43.37 14.88 -4.09
CA PRO A 70 -44.62 15.54 -3.77
C PRO A 70 -45.63 14.52 -3.25
N ASP A 71 -46.52 14.93 -2.35
CA ASP A 71 -47.56 14.09 -1.75
C ASP A 71 -48.66 13.71 -2.73
N ARG A 72 -48.83 14.49 -3.82
CA ARG A 72 -49.91 14.33 -4.79
C ARG A 72 -49.36 14.28 -6.23
N PRO A 73 -49.99 13.51 -7.12
CA PRO A 73 -49.64 13.52 -8.55
C PRO A 73 -50.16 14.79 -9.23
N GLY A 74 -49.60 15.09 -10.41
CA GLY A 74 -50.09 16.16 -11.28
C GLY A 74 -49.65 17.58 -10.90
N LEU A 75 -48.80 17.73 -9.89
CA LEU A 75 -48.25 19.01 -9.52
C LEU A 75 -47.17 19.44 -10.54
N LYS A 76 -47.19 20.73 -10.92
CA LYS A 76 -46.20 21.30 -11.84
C LYS A 76 -45.16 22.12 -11.09
N VAL A 77 -43.87 21.88 -11.35
CA VAL A 77 -42.79 22.65 -10.73
C VAL A 77 -42.88 24.10 -11.18
N ALA A 78 -43.10 25.00 -10.23
CA ALA A 78 -43.19 26.44 -10.44
C ALA A 78 -41.83 27.10 -10.21
N ASP A 79 -41.11 26.68 -9.15
CA ASP A 79 -39.87 27.30 -8.76
C ASP A 79 -38.98 26.25 -8.04
N VAL A 80 -37.65 26.35 -8.22
CA VAL A 80 -36.65 25.51 -7.57
C VAL A 80 -35.79 26.42 -6.71
N LEU A 81 -35.74 26.15 -5.42
CA LEU A 81 -35.14 27.04 -4.41
C LEU A 81 -33.78 26.57 -3.94
N VAL A 82 -33.37 25.32 -4.24
CA VAL A 82 -32.11 24.72 -3.87
C VAL A 82 -31.52 23.88 -4.98
N ASP A 83 -30.22 23.84 -5.10
CA ASP A 83 -29.50 23.04 -6.08
C ASP A 83 -28.80 21.82 -5.47
N ALA A 84 -28.49 20.84 -6.32
CA ALA A 84 -27.65 19.71 -5.92
C ALA A 84 -26.28 20.19 -5.41
N GLY A 85 -25.86 19.66 -4.27
CA GLY A 85 -24.61 20.04 -3.58
C GLY A 85 -24.78 21.10 -2.51
N GLU A 86 -25.99 21.62 -2.29
CA GLU A 86 -26.29 22.53 -1.16
C GLU A 86 -26.64 21.75 0.10
N THR A 87 -26.38 22.36 1.25
CA THR A 87 -26.79 21.82 2.55
C THR A 87 -28.08 22.48 2.98
N VAL A 88 -29.06 21.67 3.38
CA VAL A 88 -30.38 22.11 3.80
C VAL A 88 -30.68 21.73 5.24
N THR A 89 -31.55 22.52 5.89
CA THR A 89 -32.08 22.22 7.22
C THR A 89 -33.46 21.54 7.11
N ALA A 90 -33.85 20.78 8.12
CA ALA A 90 -35.18 20.19 8.17
C ALA A 90 -36.25 21.30 8.14
N GLY A 91 -37.29 21.12 7.30
CA GLY A 91 -38.35 22.11 7.06
C GLY A 91 -38.00 23.20 6.06
N GLN A 92 -36.75 23.25 5.54
CA GLN A 92 -36.36 24.22 4.51
C GLN A 92 -37.13 23.98 3.22
N ALA A 93 -37.64 25.05 2.58
CA ALA A 93 -38.29 24.98 1.29
C ALA A 93 -37.28 24.60 0.19
N LEU A 94 -37.61 23.56 -0.60
CA LEU A 94 -36.78 23.06 -1.70
C LEU A 94 -37.34 23.49 -3.06
N ALA A 95 -38.66 23.46 -3.23
CA ALA A 95 -39.32 23.85 -4.45
C ALA A 95 -40.76 24.32 -4.16
N ARG A 96 -41.31 25.07 -5.12
CA ARG A 96 -42.75 25.44 -5.18
C ARG A 96 -43.42 24.71 -6.33
N LEU A 97 -44.57 24.13 -6.07
CA LEU A 97 -45.35 23.39 -7.06
C LEU A 97 -46.74 23.99 -7.21
N ASN A 98 -47.19 24.16 -8.45
CA ASN A 98 -48.53 24.61 -8.76
C ASN A 98 -49.51 23.44 -8.77
N LEU A 99 -50.68 23.63 -8.17
CA LEU A 99 -51.80 22.69 -8.28
C LEU A 99 -52.57 22.90 -9.59
N PRO A 100 -53.13 21.83 -10.19
CA PRO A 100 -53.97 21.94 -11.41
C PRO A 100 -55.21 22.83 -11.23
N GLU A 101 -55.79 22.80 -10.02
CA GLU A 101 -56.96 23.59 -9.61
C GLU A 101 -56.63 25.03 -9.16
N GLY A 102 -55.36 25.41 -9.19
CA GLY A 102 -54.86 26.70 -8.68
C GLY A 102 -54.32 26.61 -7.25
N GLY A 103 -53.36 27.46 -6.97
CA GLY A 103 -52.63 27.48 -5.69
C GLY A 103 -51.22 26.92 -5.78
N VAL A 104 -50.43 27.09 -4.73
CA VAL A 104 -49.02 26.69 -4.64
C VAL A 104 -48.79 25.83 -3.39
N ILE A 105 -48.08 24.74 -3.56
CA ILE A 105 -47.60 23.88 -2.47
C ILE A 105 -46.09 24.03 -2.39
N VAL A 106 -45.54 24.06 -1.19
CA VAL A 106 -44.10 24.09 -0.92
C VAL A 106 -43.64 22.71 -0.55
N VAL A 107 -42.64 22.17 -1.30
CA VAL A 107 -41.91 20.96 -0.96
C VAL A 107 -40.80 21.33 0.01
N GLN A 108 -40.80 20.68 1.17
CA GLN A 108 -39.81 20.94 2.23
C GLN A 108 -38.89 19.74 2.45
N ALA A 109 -37.68 20.01 2.97
CA ALA A 109 -36.75 19.00 3.37
C ALA A 109 -37.24 18.27 4.64
N PRO A 110 -37.45 16.94 4.59
CA PRO A 110 -37.88 16.18 5.78
C PRO A 110 -36.76 16.04 6.80
N VAL A 111 -35.50 16.13 6.38
CA VAL A 111 -34.31 16.02 7.22
C VAL A 111 -33.27 17.06 6.81
N ALA A 112 -32.40 17.42 7.75
CA ALA A 112 -31.22 18.23 7.47
C ALA A 112 -30.14 17.36 6.80
N GLY A 113 -29.45 17.88 5.79
CA GLY A 113 -28.41 17.13 5.08
C GLY A 113 -27.94 17.80 3.80
N LEU A 114 -27.15 17.06 3.02
CA LEU A 114 -26.64 17.47 1.71
C LEU A 114 -27.62 17.03 0.62
N VAL A 115 -28.03 17.92 -0.25
CA VAL A 115 -28.79 17.58 -1.46
C VAL A 115 -27.86 16.86 -2.43
N SER A 116 -28.04 15.54 -2.61
CA SER A 116 -27.20 14.71 -3.50
C SER A 116 -27.58 14.84 -4.96
N SER A 117 -28.88 14.98 -5.22
CA SER A 117 -29.42 15.15 -6.58
C SER A 117 -30.70 15.95 -6.58
N SER A 118 -30.97 16.64 -7.70
CA SER A 118 -32.24 17.32 -8.00
C SER A 118 -32.66 16.97 -9.43
N THR A 119 -33.87 16.50 -9.57
CA THR A 119 -34.51 16.26 -10.88
C THR A 119 -35.63 17.30 -11.15
N ALA A 120 -35.76 18.27 -10.25
CA ALA A 120 -36.78 19.32 -10.36
C ALA A 120 -36.45 20.26 -11.53
N VAL A 121 -37.32 20.27 -12.55
CA VAL A 121 -37.23 21.17 -13.71
C VAL A 121 -38.46 22.04 -13.74
N ILE A 122 -38.30 23.36 -13.80
CA ILE A 122 -39.40 24.33 -13.87
C ILE A 122 -40.29 24.00 -15.06
N GLY A 123 -41.58 23.90 -14.80
CA GLY A 123 -42.59 23.55 -15.80
C GLY A 123 -42.84 22.05 -15.97
N ALA A 124 -41.99 21.17 -15.45
CA ALA A 124 -42.23 19.73 -15.49
C ALA A 124 -43.28 19.29 -14.46
N ILE A 125 -43.96 18.17 -14.77
CA ILE A 125 -44.92 17.54 -13.85
C ILE A 125 -44.16 16.69 -12.85
N ALA A 126 -44.30 16.96 -11.57
CA ALA A 126 -43.72 16.19 -10.48
C ALA A 126 -44.57 14.94 -10.20
N SER A 127 -43.90 13.80 -10.07
CA SER A 127 -44.54 12.50 -9.84
C SER A 127 -44.44 12.06 -8.38
N ALA A 128 -45.59 11.75 -7.77
CA ALA A 128 -45.61 11.19 -6.41
C ALA A 128 -45.05 9.76 -6.33
N LYS A 129 -45.06 8.99 -7.43
CA LYS A 129 -44.61 7.59 -7.51
C LYS A 129 -43.40 7.39 -8.41
N GLY A 130 -42.95 8.44 -9.08
CA GLY A 130 -41.81 8.40 -10.00
C GLY A 130 -40.48 8.71 -9.30
N GLU A 131 -39.61 9.30 -10.08
CA GLU A 131 -38.30 9.77 -9.59
C GLU A 131 -38.47 10.84 -8.52
N ALA A 132 -37.58 10.81 -7.53
CA ALA A 132 -37.58 11.81 -6.46
C ALA A 132 -37.21 13.19 -7.03
N LEU A 133 -37.91 14.25 -6.62
CA LEU A 133 -37.53 15.61 -6.97
C LEU A 133 -36.18 16.00 -6.42
N PHE A 134 -35.90 15.56 -5.18
CA PHE A 134 -34.62 15.76 -4.50
C PHE A 134 -34.26 14.51 -3.75
N SER A 135 -32.96 14.24 -3.66
CA SER A 135 -32.39 13.26 -2.74
C SER A 135 -31.51 13.99 -1.71
N ILE A 136 -31.69 13.68 -0.43
CA ILE A 136 -30.95 14.30 0.67
C ILE A 136 -30.17 13.24 1.44
N ILE A 137 -28.87 13.45 1.64
CA ILE A 137 -28.01 12.63 2.48
C ILE A 137 -28.02 13.21 3.90
N PRO A 138 -28.67 12.54 4.87
CA PRO A 138 -28.74 13.01 6.24
C PRO A 138 -27.34 13.12 6.85
N ARG A 139 -27.10 14.18 7.60
CA ARG A 139 -25.83 14.43 8.31
C ARG A 139 -24.56 14.37 7.45
N SER A 140 -24.73 14.30 6.11
CA SER A 140 -23.61 14.11 5.15
C SER A 140 -22.71 12.90 5.49
N GLU A 141 -23.34 11.80 5.94
CA GLU A 141 -22.65 10.56 6.29
C GLU A 141 -22.47 9.65 5.07
N PHE A 142 -21.24 9.15 4.92
CA PHE A 142 -20.84 8.29 3.79
C PHE A 142 -20.19 7.01 4.27
N ASP A 143 -20.39 5.94 3.51
CA ASP A 143 -19.63 4.70 3.60
C ASP A 143 -18.76 4.53 2.35
N LEU A 144 -17.53 4.05 2.50
CA LEU A 144 -16.83 3.40 1.41
C LEU A 144 -17.34 1.96 1.33
N VAL A 145 -17.99 1.62 0.24
CA VAL A 145 -18.44 0.25 -0.04
C VAL A 145 -17.42 -0.44 -0.90
N GLY A 146 -16.67 -1.34 -0.29
CA GLY A 146 -15.56 -2.03 -0.92
C GLY A 146 -15.84 -3.51 -1.17
N LEU A 147 -15.16 -4.08 -2.17
CA LEU A 147 -15.22 -5.48 -2.54
C LEU A 147 -14.01 -6.22 -1.97
N VAL A 148 -14.26 -7.35 -1.30
CA VAL A 148 -13.24 -8.12 -0.60
C VAL A 148 -13.35 -9.59 -0.99
N PRO A 149 -12.24 -10.28 -1.34
CA PRO A 149 -12.24 -11.73 -1.54
C PRO A 149 -12.67 -12.48 -0.28
N VAL A 150 -13.38 -13.60 -0.45
CA VAL A 150 -13.88 -14.44 0.66
C VAL A 150 -12.79 -14.78 1.69
N ARG A 151 -11.59 -15.11 1.22
CA ARG A 151 -10.44 -15.43 2.08
C ARG A 151 -10.04 -14.30 3.04
N ASP A 152 -10.33 -13.05 2.69
CA ASP A 152 -9.98 -11.89 3.50
C ASP A 152 -11.18 -11.40 4.34
N LEU A 153 -12.41 -11.77 3.97
CA LEU A 153 -13.61 -11.45 4.75
C LEU A 153 -13.55 -12.02 6.18
N SER A 154 -13.01 -13.22 6.34
CA SER A 154 -12.87 -13.87 7.66
C SER A 154 -11.92 -13.13 8.61
N LYS A 155 -11.05 -12.25 8.09
CA LYS A 155 -10.13 -11.42 8.87
C LYS A 155 -10.77 -10.12 9.33
N LEU A 156 -11.92 -9.75 8.74
CA LEU A 156 -12.62 -8.52 9.03
C LEU A 156 -13.58 -8.66 10.22
N ALA A 157 -13.65 -7.63 11.03
CA ALA A 157 -14.60 -7.50 12.12
C ALA A 157 -15.13 -6.06 12.20
N ILE A 158 -16.33 -5.91 12.76
CA ILE A 158 -16.94 -4.60 12.99
C ILE A 158 -16.03 -3.78 13.92
N ASN A 159 -16.01 -2.46 13.72
CA ASN A 159 -15.19 -1.47 14.44
C ASN A 159 -13.68 -1.56 14.21
N GLN A 160 -13.19 -2.38 13.28
CA GLN A 160 -11.79 -2.32 12.89
C GLN A 160 -11.47 -0.96 12.27
N PRO A 161 -10.40 -0.28 12.71
CA PRO A 161 -10.01 1.02 12.15
C PRO A 161 -9.51 0.86 10.72
N ALA A 162 -9.87 1.82 9.88
CA ALA A 162 -9.47 1.88 8.50
C ALA A 162 -8.95 3.28 8.15
N ARG A 163 -7.91 3.34 7.35
CA ARG A 163 -7.47 4.56 6.69
C ARG A 163 -7.88 4.52 5.24
N VAL A 164 -8.64 5.51 4.81
CA VAL A 164 -9.27 5.53 3.48
C VAL A 164 -8.69 6.68 2.67
N LYS A 165 -8.12 6.36 1.52
CA LYS A 165 -7.66 7.35 0.54
C LYS A 165 -8.72 7.50 -0.54
N ILE A 166 -9.31 8.69 -0.65
CA ILE A 166 -10.39 9.01 -1.59
C ILE A 166 -9.81 9.91 -2.69
N ILE A 167 -10.15 9.60 -3.94
CA ILE A 167 -9.74 10.43 -5.08
C ILE A 167 -10.41 11.79 -4.96
N GLY A 168 -9.59 12.86 -4.96
CA GLY A 168 -10.06 14.24 -4.83
C GLY A 168 -10.29 14.76 -3.40
N ALA A 169 -10.34 13.88 -2.37
CA ALA A 169 -10.54 14.29 -0.98
C ALA A 169 -9.36 13.99 -0.05
N GLY A 170 -8.39 13.16 -0.52
CA GLY A 170 -7.22 12.77 0.26
C GLY A 170 -7.47 11.61 1.23
N GLU A 171 -6.74 11.59 2.35
CA GLU A 171 -6.87 10.55 3.38
C GLU A 171 -7.91 10.96 4.42
N VAL A 172 -8.75 9.99 4.80
CA VAL A 172 -9.84 10.12 5.77
C VAL A 172 -9.82 8.89 6.66
N ASP A 173 -10.04 9.07 7.94
CA ASP A 173 -10.19 7.96 8.88
C ASP A 173 -11.61 7.38 8.81
N GLY A 174 -11.72 6.08 9.08
CA GLY A 174 -12.98 5.37 9.10
C GLY A 174 -12.89 4.10 9.92
N ALA A 175 -14.01 3.40 10.01
CA ALA A 175 -14.09 2.10 10.67
C ALA A 175 -15.05 1.17 9.93
N VAL A 176 -14.78 -0.13 10.00
CA VAL A 176 -15.69 -1.15 9.46
C VAL A 176 -17.01 -1.09 10.22
N ARG A 177 -18.08 -0.72 9.53
CA ARG A 177 -19.42 -0.63 10.09
C ARG A 177 -20.22 -1.91 9.90
N ARG A 178 -20.10 -2.51 8.73
CA ARG A 178 -20.85 -3.70 8.35
C ARG A 178 -20.07 -4.54 7.36
N ILE A 179 -20.22 -5.84 7.45
CA ILE A 179 -19.69 -6.81 6.50
C ILE A 179 -20.90 -7.54 5.93
N SER A 180 -20.94 -7.73 4.62
CA SER A 180 -22.01 -8.48 3.96
C SER A 180 -21.98 -9.93 4.41
N SER A 181 -23.15 -10.49 4.67
CA SER A 181 -23.33 -11.93 4.91
C SER A 181 -23.42 -12.76 3.63
N THR A 182 -23.47 -12.10 2.48
CA THR A 182 -23.57 -12.72 1.16
C THR A 182 -22.34 -12.40 0.31
N VAL A 183 -22.00 -13.36 -0.54
CA VAL A 183 -20.89 -13.25 -1.50
C VAL A 183 -21.49 -13.38 -2.89
N GLU A 184 -20.97 -12.63 -3.84
CA GLU A 184 -21.36 -12.75 -5.23
C GLU A 184 -20.78 -14.07 -5.78
N PRO A 185 -21.62 -14.98 -6.32
CA PRO A 185 -21.21 -16.35 -6.65
C PRO A 185 -20.11 -16.45 -7.71
N ASN A 186 -20.13 -15.57 -8.71
CA ASN A 186 -19.20 -15.64 -9.85
C ASN A 186 -17.82 -15.06 -9.50
N SER A 187 -17.80 -13.94 -8.80
CA SER A 187 -16.56 -13.23 -8.45
C SER A 187 -15.96 -13.68 -7.12
N GLN A 188 -16.73 -14.37 -6.26
CA GLN A 188 -16.36 -14.74 -4.90
C GLN A 188 -15.93 -13.53 -4.05
N LEU A 189 -16.57 -12.39 -4.30
CA LEU A 189 -16.35 -11.15 -3.57
C LEU A 189 -17.52 -10.88 -2.63
N GLY A 190 -17.22 -10.49 -1.41
CA GLY A 190 -18.19 -9.93 -0.47
C GLY A 190 -18.02 -8.43 -0.35
N GLN A 191 -18.98 -7.76 0.29
CA GLN A 191 -18.95 -6.32 0.50
C GLN A 191 -18.60 -5.99 1.95
N VAL A 192 -17.77 -4.98 2.10
CA VAL A 192 -17.50 -4.33 3.40
C VAL A 192 -17.90 -2.86 3.31
N PHE A 193 -18.56 -2.38 4.36
CA PHE A 193 -19.02 -0.99 4.49
C PHE A 193 -18.16 -0.32 5.56
N ILE A 194 -17.43 0.70 5.18
CA ILE A 194 -16.52 1.44 6.03
C ILE A 194 -17.09 2.82 6.23
N ALA A 195 -17.62 3.10 7.43
CA ALA A 195 -18.10 4.42 7.79
C ALA A 195 -16.94 5.41 7.87
N LEU A 196 -17.09 6.55 7.22
CA LEU A 196 -16.08 7.59 7.16
C LEU A 196 -16.33 8.67 8.20
N THR A 197 -15.27 9.16 8.82
CA THR A 197 -15.30 10.31 9.72
C THR A 197 -14.59 11.47 9.01
N SER A 198 -15.36 12.35 8.38
CA SER A 198 -14.78 13.48 7.64
C SER A 198 -15.61 14.74 7.81
N THR A 199 -14.91 15.85 7.95
CA THR A 199 -15.49 17.21 7.86
C THR A 199 -15.35 17.80 6.45
N ARG A 200 -14.66 17.08 5.53
CA ARG A 200 -14.48 17.52 4.15
C ARG A 200 -15.69 17.15 3.30
N ARG A 201 -15.95 17.97 2.29
CA ARG A 201 -16.96 17.64 1.29
C ARG A 201 -16.54 16.39 0.52
N LEU A 202 -17.35 15.35 0.60
CA LEU A 202 -17.17 14.10 -0.12
C LEU A 202 -18.17 14.04 -1.29
N LEU A 203 -17.75 13.42 -2.39
CA LEU A 203 -18.59 13.26 -3.56
C LEU A 203 -19.07 11.81 -3.66
N VAL A 204 -20.40 11.65 -3.88
CA VAL A 204 -21.00 10.34 -4.15
C VAL A 204 -20.34 9.70 -5.36
N ASN A 205 -20.20 8.37 -5.34
CA ASN A 205 -19.54 7.56 -6.38
C ASN A 205 -18.07 7.82 -6.62
N SER A 206 -17.39 8.65 -5.78
CA SER A 206 -15.94 8.76 -5.83
C SER A 206 -15.29 7.43 -5.47
N SER A 207 -14.23 7.08 -6.20
CA SER A 207 -13.44 5.88 -5.89
C SER A 207 -12.52 6.12 -4.71
N GLY A 208 -12.33 5.09 -3.89
CA GLY A 208 -11.44 5.10 -2.75
C GLY A 208 -10.77 3.76 -2.50
N ARG A 209 -9.70 3.81 -1.74
CA ARG A 209 -8.99 2.61 -1.24
C ARG A 209 -8.88 2.71 0.27
N ALA A 210 -9.27 1.65 0.95
CA ALA A 210 -9.16 1.52 2.40
C ALA A 210 -8.07 0.53 2.79
N MET A 211 -7.31 0.85 3.81
CA MET A 211 -6.39 -0.02 4.52
C MET A 211 -7.00 -0.33 5.89
N ILE A 212 -7.58 -1.51 6.04
CA ILE A 212 -8.25 -1.96 7.27
C ILE A 212 -7.23 -2.68 8.14
N LYS A 213 -7.00 -2.21 9.36
CA LYS A 213 -6.11 -2.85 10.32
C LYS A 213 -6.85 -4.03 10.97
N THR A 214 -6.46 -5.25 10.61
CA THR A 214 -7.13 -6.48 11.08
C THR A 214 -6.47 -7.12 12.29
N GLY A 215 -5.22 -6.74 12.57
CA GLY A 215 -4.48 -7.24 13.72
C GLY A 215 -3.11 -6.59 13.85
N GLN A 216 -2.37 -7.03 14.85
CA GLN A 216 -0.99 -6.61 15.10
C GLN A 216 -0.21 -7.79 15.67
N SER A 217 1.02 -7.95 15.22
CA SER A 217 1.99 -8.89 15.79
C SER A 217 3.31 -8.16 16.03
N CYS A 218 4.05 -8.56 17.06
CA CYS A 218 5.35 -7.98 17.36
C CYS A 218 6.36 -9.12 17.44
N GLY A 219 7.37 -9.08 16.55
CA GLY A 219 8.39 -10.09 16.43
C GLY A 219 9.75 -9.50 16.04
N VAL A 220 10.71 -10.38 15.80
CA VAL A 220 12.02 -9.98 15.31
C VAL A 220 11.89 -9.51 13.86
N SER A 221 12.39 -8.32 13.56
CA SER A 221 12.34 -7.69 12.23
C SER A 221 13.65 -7.89 11.49
N VAL A 222 13.56 -8.29 10.23
CA VAL A 222 14.66 -8.31 9.27
C VAL A 222 14.21 -7.74 7.93
N PRO A 223 15.11 -7.20 7.09
CA PRO A 223 14.75 -6.79 5.74
C PRO A 223 14.28 -7.99 4.91
N LEU A 224 13.33 -7.76 4.02
CA LEU A 224 12.87 -8.78 3.07
C LEU A 224 14.04 -9.37 2.24
N THR A 225 15.07 -8.55 1.97
CA THR A 225 16.26 -8.95 1.22
C THR A 225 17.16 -9.93 1.98
N ALA A 226 16.97 -10.10 3.28
CA ALA A 226 17.70 -11.06 4.11
C ALA A 226 17.09 -12.49 4.04
N ILE A 227 15.88 -12.62 3.49
CA ILE A 227 15.16 -13.88 3.41
C ILE A 227 15.59 -14.65 2.16
N LEU A 228 15.95 -15.91 2.34
CA LEU A 228 16.20 -16.85 1.26
C LEU A 228 15.09 -17.89 1.23
N TYR A 229 14.50 -18.09 0.05
CA TYR A 229 13.52 -19.14 -0.21
C TYR A 229 14.19 -20.27 -0.98
N GLY A 230 14.22 -21.45 -0.42
CA GLY A 230 14.80 -22.64 -1.03
C GLY A 230 13.89 -23.85 -0.95
N SER A 231 14.33 -24.96 -1.55
CA SER A 231 13.60 -26.25 -1.52
C SER A 231 13.47 -26.82 -0.09
N ALA A 232 14.37 -26.43 0.81
CA ALA A 232 14.36 -26.85 2.23
C ALA A 232 13.52 -25.91 3.12
N GLY A 233 12.88 -24.88 2.55
CA GLY A 233 12.09 -23.89 3.28
C GLY A 233 12.67 -22.49 3.25
N THR A 234 12.20 -21.66 4.17
CA THR A 234 12.64 -20.28 4.32
C THR A 234 13.77 -20.18 5.34
N VAL A 235 14.88 -19.56 4.94
CA VAL A 235 16.06 -19.44 5.78
C VAL A 235 16.59 -18.01 5.79
N VAL A 236 17.38 -17.69 6.81
CA VAL A 236 18.19 -16.48 6.92
C VAL A 236 19.63 -16.85 7.23
N GLN A 237 20.57 -16.00 6.84
CA GLN A 237 21.98 -16.14 7.15
C GLN A 237 22.33 -15.23 8.33
N VAL A 238 22.85 -15.83 9.40
CA VAL A 238 23.28 -15.13 10.61
C VAL A 238 24.82 -15.22 10.66
N VAL A 239 25.48 -14.14 11.07
CA VAL A 239 26.91 -14.14 11.28
C VAL A 239 27.20 -14.38 12.74
N ARG A 240 27.96 -15.45 13.04
CA ARG A 240 28.41 -15.81 14.38
C ARG A 240 29.90 -16.17 14.37
N ARG A 241 30.70 -15.50 15.17
CA ARG A 241 32.15 -15.69 15.21
C ARG A 241 32.81 -15.62 13.82
N ASP A 242 32.40 -14.60 13.02
CA ASP A 242 32.88 -14.33 11.66
C ASP A 242 32.64 -15.48 10.67
N ARG A 243 31.60 -16.30 10.91
CA ARG A 243 31.14 -17.36 10.02
C ARG A 243 29.64 -17.25 9.78
N VAL A 244 29.24 -17.69 8.60
CA VAL A 244 27.83 -17.79 8.21
C VAL A 244 27.20 -19.02 8.87
N GLU A 245 26.07 -18.82 9.50
CA GLU A 245 25.18 -19.85 10.04
C GLU A 245 23.81 -19.69 9.36
N THR A 246 23.36 -20.71 8.66
CA THR A 246 22.04 -20.72 7.99
C THR A 246 21.00 -21.22 8.97
N ARG A 247 19.97 -20.40 9.24
CA ARG A 247 18.88 -20.76 10.14
C ARG A 247 17.55 -20.83 9.41
N SER A 248 16.83 -21.90 9.64
CA SER A 248 15.43 -22.01 9.23
C SER A 248 14.57 -21.07 10.07
N VAL A 249 13.67 -20.34 9.41
CA VAL A 249 12.81 -19.34 10.05
C VAL A 249 11.36 -19.46 9.60
N GLU A 250 10.46 -19.09 10.51
CA GLU A 250 9.06 -18.90 10.17
C GLU A 250 8.78 -17.40 9.97
N VAL A 251 8.29 -17.05 8.80
CA VAL A 251 7.95 -15.68 8.40
C VAL A 251 6.55 -15.34 8.86
N GLY A 252 6.39 -14.19 9.50
CA GLY A 252 5.11 -13.62 9.91
C GLY A 252 4.61 -12.51 8.97
N LEU A 253 4.23 -11.38 9.56
CA LEU A 253 3.73 -10.22 8.83
C LEU A 253 4.87 -9.47 8.12
N MET A 254 4.51 -8.78 7.03
CA MET A 254 5.42 -7.94 6.27
C MET A 254 4.90 -6.52 6.18
N SER A 255 5.78 -5.54 6.34
CA SER A 255 5.43 -4.12 6.23
C SER A 255 6.67 -3.30 5.86
N ALA A 256 6.52 -2.35 4.94
CA ALA A 256 7.56 -1.39 4.56
C ALA A 256 8.94 -2.02 4.23
N GLY A 257 8.95 -3.18 3.57
CA GLY A 257 10.20 -3.89 3.22
C GLY A 257 10.85 -4.64 4.36
N GLN A 258 10.23 -4.66 5.54
CA GLN A 258 10.61 -5.45 6.70
C GLN A 258 9.70 -6.67 6.83
N VAL A 259 10.25 -7.74 7.40
CA VAL A 259 9.57 -9.01 7.60
C VAL A 259 9.68 -9.41 9.06
N GLU A 260 8.56 -9.78 9.63
CA GLU A 260 8.51 -10.40 10.96
C GLU A 260 9.01 -11.84 10.90
N ILE A 261 9.90 -12.20 11.77
CA ILE A 261 10.31 -13.58 12.01
C ILE A 261 9.66 -14.03 13.31
N SER A 262 8.70 -14.94 13.18
CA SER A 262 7.97 -15.50 14.32
C SER A 262 8.76 -16.57 15.07
N LYS A 263 9.63 -17.33 14.36
CA LYS A 263 10.52 -18.33 14.96
C LYS A 263 11.84 -18.42 14.21
N GLY A 264 12.91 -18.81 14.91
CA GLY A 264 14.23 -19.09 14.33
C GLY A 264 15.26 -17.98 14.54
N LEU A 265 14.86 -16.76 14.92
CA LEU A 265 15.76 -15.66 15.28
C LEU A 265 15.46 -15.12 16.67
N VAL A 266 16.48 -14.58 17.30
CA VAL A 266 16.36 -13.82 18.54
C VAL A 266 16.81 -12.38 18.34
N GLU A 267 16.30 -11.50 19.18
CA GLU A 267 16.74 -10.10 19.18
C GLU A 267 18.25 -10.00 19.42
N GLY A 268 18.92 -9.23 18.59
CA GLY A 268 20.37 -9.04 18.65
C GLY A 268 21.18 -9.94 17.72
N ASP A 269 20.60 -10.92 17.07
CA ASP A 269 21.29 -11.71 16.05
C ASP A 269 21.78 -10.79 14.90
N MET A 270 23.00 -11.06 14.43
CA MET A 270 23.60 -10.34 13.32
C MET A 270 23.21 -11.01 12.00
N VAL A 271 22.23 -10.45 11.32
CA VAL A 271 21.64 -11.03 10.10
C VAL A 271 22.27 -10.39 8.87
N VAL A 272 22.62 -11.19 7.86
CA VAL A 272 23.08 -10.70 6.56
C VAL A 272 21.95 -9.95 5.87
N ALA A 273 22.12 -8.63 5.67
CA ALA A 273 21.07 -7.73 5.17
C ALA A 273 20.63 -8.02 3.73
N ARG A 274 21.58 -8.50 2.93
CA ARG A 274 21.35 -9.01 1.58
C ARG A 274 21.91 -10.40 1.52
N ALA A 275 21.05 -11.39 1.68
CA ALA A 275 21.42 -12.77 1.53
C ALA A 275 21.82 -13.03 0.08
N GLY A 276 23.11 -13.28 -0.12
CA GLY A 276 23.63 -13.66 -1.42
C GLY A 276 23.59 -15.17 -1.58
N ALA A 277 23.15 -15.66 -2.73
CA ALA A 277 23.16 -17.09 -3.08
C ALA A 277 24.58 -17.70 -3.08
N LEU A 278 25.61 -16.89 -2.86
CA LEU A 278 27.02 -17.27 -2.88
C LEU A 278 27.58 -17.66 -1.53
N LEU A 279 26.92 -17.30 -0.43
CA LEU A 279 27.38 -17.64 0.93
C LEU A 279 26.87 -19.02 1.32
N ARG A 280 27.77 -19.86 1.80
CA ARG A 280 27.48 -21.21 2.28
C ARG A 280 27.61 -21.31 3.79
N GLU A 281 26.99 -22.32 4.34
CA GLU A 281 27.14 -22.67 5.76
C GLU A 281 28.62 -22.79 6.12
N GLY A 282 29.05 -22.08 7.18
CA GLY A 282 30.42 -22.08 7.69
C GLY A 282 31.40 -21.18 6.96
N ASP A 283 31.02 -20.50 5.89
CA ASP A 283 31.90 -19.58 5.16
C ASP A 283 32.44 -18.49 6.06
N PRO A 284 33.76 -18.19 6.01
CA PRO A 284 34.30 -17.07 6.73
C PRO A 284 33.87 -15.76 6.10
N VAL A 285 33.38 -14.83 6.92
CA VAL A 285 32.88 -13.52 6.47
C VAL A 285 33.40 -12.40 7.35
N ARG A 286 33.49 -11.21 6.80
CA ARG A 286 33.78 -9.98 7.52
C ARG A 286 32.49 -9.15 7.61
N PRO A 287 31.84 -9.07 8.78
CA PRO A 287 30.63 -8.30 8.93
C PRO A 287 30.92 -6.80 8.85
N ILE A 288 30.17 -6.11 8.01
CA ILE A 288 30.13 -4.65 7.93
C ILE A 288 28.73 -4.25 8.39
N THR A 289 28.66 -3.56 9.53
CA THR A 289 27.38 -3.08 10.05
C THR A 289 26.85 -1.98 9.11
N ALA A 290 25.66 -2.17 8.56
CA ALA A 290 24.96 -1.09 7.87
C ALA A 290 24.67 0.01 8.90
N GLY A 291 25.22 1.20 8.68
CA GLY A 291 24.82 2.38 9.43
C GLY A 291 23.33 2.59 9.23
N VAL A 292 22.58 2.79 10.30
CA VAL A 292 21.17 3.19 10.23
C VAL A 292 21.17 4.60 9.65
N GLU A 293 21.02 4.74 8.33
CA GLU A 293 20.60 6.00 7.75
C GLU A 293 19.16 6.23 8.19
N SER A 294 19.00 6.99 9.27
CA SER A 294 17.73 7.60 9.63
C SER A 294 17.38 8.64 8.56
N LYS A 295 16.37 8.34 7.78
CA LYS A 295 15.74 9.29 6.87
C LYS A 295 14.41 9.74 7.46
#